data_e5c24e258f55f8dc7336977c7a146bb4
#
_entry.id   e5c24e258f55f8dc7336977c7a146bb4
#
_cell.length_a   1.000
_cell.length_b   1.000
_cell.length_c   1.000
_cell.angle_alpha   90.00
_cell.angle_beta   90.00
_cell.angle_gamma   90.00
#
_symmetry.space_group_name_H-M   'P 1'
#
loop_
_entity.id
_entity.type
_entity.pdbx_description
1 polymer ?
#
loop_
_entity_poly.entity_id
_entity_poly.type
_entity_poly.pdbx_seq_one_letter_code
_entity_poly.pdbx_strand_id
1 'polypeptide(L)'
;MAAEDTFAVKLSGYTDVPKGKIATNVTYLEQRARPELRPEPPTDGFALARLRGDEAARYRDLFIAVGEEWLWFSRRYFTDVELAAYMDDPGIEILALTRDGRDIGLVELDWRELETSGDVELALFGLVREAIGGGAGRWLINRAIERAWAREPARFWVHTCSFDHPAALAFYRRSGFVPYKFGLEVADDPRLLGYLPREAGPHIPLIE
;
A
#
# COMPACT_ATOMS: atom_id res chain seq x y z
N MET A 1 18.84 -11.45 19.43
CA MET A 1 17.42 -11.06 19.28
C MET A 1 17.21 -9.88 20.22
N ALA A 2 16.94 -8.70 19.68
CA ALA A 2 16.46 -7.59 20.51
C ALA A 2 15.12 -8.04 21.13
N ALA A 3 14.92 -7.76 22.43
CA ALA A 3 13.62 -7.98 23.06
C ALA A 3 12.58 -7.20 22.24
N GLU A 4 11.50 -7.87 21.83
CA GLU A 4 10.37 -7.16 21.24
C GLU A 4 9.89 -6.11 22.24
N ASP A 5 9.93 -4.85 21.81
CA ASP A 5 9.46 -3.73 22.62
C ASP A 5 7.93 -3.80 22.64
N THR A 6 7.36 -4.35 23.69
CA THR A 6 5.92 -4.59 23.82
C THR A 6 5.30 -3.60 24.79
N PHE A 7 4.13 -3.07 24.46
CA PHE A 7 3.30 -2.32 25.41
C PHE A 7 1.89 -2.88 25.46
N ALA A 8 1.27 -2.83 26.63
CA ALA A 8 -0.06 -3.38 26.85
C ALA A 8 -1.14 -2.43 26.32
N VAL A 9 -2.03 -2.95 25.49
CA VAL A 9 -3.21 -2.22 25.01
C VAL A 9 -4.41 -2.55 25.90
N LYS A 10 -5.07 -1.53 26.44
CA LYS A 10 -6.32 -1.70 27.16
C LYS A 10 -7.44 -2.07 26.18
N LEU A 11 -8.14 -3.18 26.46
CA LEU A 11 -9.29 -3.58 25.64
C LEU A 11 -10.55 -2.72 25.89
N SER A 12 -10.51 -1.86 26.89
CA SER A 12 -11.57 -0.87 27.19
C SER A 12 -10.94 0.43 27.67
N GLY A 13 -11.40 1.56 27.15
CA GLY A 13 -10.89 2.88 27.46
C GLY A 13 -9.73 3.32 26.56
N TYR A 14 -8.89 4.21 27.08
CA TYR A 14 -7.76 4.80 26.32
C TYR A 14 -6.46 4.13 26.70
N THR A 15 -5.59 3.96 25.69
CA THR A 15 -4.19 3.60 25.88
C THR A 15 -3.33 4.71 25.29
N ASP A 16 -2.45 5.28 26.09
CA ASP A 16 -1.55 6.33 25.62
C ASP A 16 -0.44 5.71 24.77
N VAL A 17 -0.21 6.29 23.61
CA VAL A 17 0.91 5.92 22.74
C VAL A 17 2.15 6.67 23.22
N PRO A 18 3.30 5.99 23.39
CA PRO A 18 4.53 6.66 23.82
C PRO A 18 4.93 7.77 22.83
N LYS A 19 5.57 8.81 23.36
CA LYS A 19 6.19 9.86 22.53
C LYS A 19 7.15 9.28 21.52
N GLY A 20 7.23 9.88 20.36
CA GLY A 20 8.04 9.37 19.24
C GLY A 20 7.45 8.20 18.48
N LYS A 21 6.29 7.71 18.90
CA LYS A 21 5.54 6.65 18.20
C LYS A 21 4.29 7.21 17.52
N ILE A 22 3.86 6.53 16.47
CA ILE A 22 2.57 6.69 15.82
C ILE A 22 1.75 5.42 16.00
N ALA A 23 0.43 5.55 16.02
CA ALA A 23 -0.48 4.41 16.10
C ALA A 23 -1.62 4.58 15.10
N THR A 24 -1.96 3.52 14.41
CA THR A 24 -3.01 3.52 13.40
C THR A 24 -3.89 2.28 13.50
N ASN A 25 -5.18 2.47 13.24
CA ASN A 25 -6.12 1.37 13.09
C ASN A 25 -5.97 0.77 11.68
N VAL A 26 -5.80 -0.53 11.62
CA VAL A 26 -5.62 -1.28 10.36
C VAL A 26 -6.84 -2.12 10.10
N THR A 27 -7.45 -1.97 8.92
CA THR A 27 -8.52 -2.84 8.44
C THR A 27 -7.97 -3.74 7.36
N TYR A 28 -8.08 -5.05 7.57
CA TYR A 28 -7.73 -6.07 6.57
C TYR A 28 -8.97 -6.48 5.80
N LEU A 29 -8.87 -6.51 4.47
CA LEU A 29 -9.95 -6.87 3.58
C LEU A 29 -9.49 -7.98 2.63
N GLU A 30 -10.42 -8.85 2.22
CA GLU A 30 -10.11 -9.98 1.35
C GLU A 30 -11.15 -10.19 0.25
N GLN A 31 -10.73 -10.87 -0.79
CA GLN A 31 -11.58 -11.52 -1.80
C GLN A 31 -11.29 -13.02 -1.75
N ARG A 32 -12.33 -13.84 -1.62
CA ARG A 32 -12.27 -15.31 -1.65
C ARG A 32 -12.76 -15.91 -2.96
N ALA A 33 -13.24 -15.05 -3.86
CA ALA A 33 -13.60 -15.37 -5.22
C ALA A 33 -13.38 -14.12 -6.08
N ARG A 34 -13.16 -14.32 -7.37
CA ARG A 34 -13.00 -13.21 -8.32
C ARG A 34 -14.29 -12.38 -8.37
N PRO A 35 -14.24 -11.10 -8.02
CA PRO A 35 -15.41 -10.24 -8.07
C PRO A 35 -15.76 -9.85 -9.51
N GLU A 36 -16.98 -9.36 -9.72
CA GLU A 36 -17.31 -8.61 -10.92
C GLU A 36 -16.51 -7.29 -10.94
N LEU A 37 -15.85 -7.02 -12.06
CA LEU A 37 -15.06 -5.81 -12.21
C LEU A 37 -15.97 -4.59 -12.37
N ARG A 38 -15.57 -3.49 -11.82
CA ARG A 38 -16.31 -2.23 -11.93
C ARG A 38 -16.18 -1.68 -13.36
N PRO A 39 -17.27 -1.11 -13.95
CA PRO A 39 -17.19 -0.44 -15.24
C PRO A 39 -16.08 0.62 -15.28
N GLU A 40 -15.25 0.58 -16.30
CA GLU A 40 -14.11 1.50 -16.43
C GLU A 40 -14.53 2.80 -17.12
N PRO A 41 -13.95 3.95 -16.73
CA PRO A 41 -14.08 5.17 -17.50
C PRO A 41 -13.27 5.07 -18.79
N PRO A 42 -13.44 5.98 -19.75
CA PRO A 42 -12.48 6.14 -20.84
C PRO A 42 -11.06 6.33 -20.29
N THR A 43 -10.10 5.55 -20.80
CA THR A 43 -8.73 5.46 -20.24
C THR A 43 -7.67 5.66 -21.32
N ASP A 44 -7.92 6.62 -22.23
CA ASP A 44 -6.95 6.95 -23.27
C ASP A 44 -5.61 7.34 -22.65
N GLY A 45 -4.53 6.73 -23.15
CA GLY A 45 -3.18 6.99 -22.71
C GLY A 45 -2.75 6.26 -21.43
N PHE A 46 -3.58 5.39 -20.82
CA PHE A 46 -3.19 4.57 -19.67
C PHE A 46 -2.39 3.35 -20.11
N ALA A 47 -1.26 3.11 -19.44
CA ALA A 47 -0.47 1.89 -19.60
C ALA A 47 0.10 1.43 -18.26
N LEU A 48 0.42 0.14 -18.16
CA LEU A 48 1.16 -0.42 -17.02
C LEU A 48 2.60 -0.70 -17.44
N ALA A 49 3.54 -0.22 -16.66
CA ALA A 49 4.96 -0.53 -16.76
C ALA A 49 5.38 -1.38 -15.56
N ARG A 50 6.00 -2.55 -15.81
CA ARG A 50 6.64 -3.34 -14.76
C ARG A 50 7.94 -2.64 -14.36
N LEU A 51 8.09 -2.34 -13.06
CA LEU A 51 9.34 -1.82 -12.52
C LEU A 51 10.22 -2.96 -12.00
N ARG A 52 11.54 -2.83 -12.21
CA ARG A 52 12.56 -3.77 -11.75
C ARG A 52 13.68 -3.06 -11.01
N GLY A 53 14.64 -3.81 -10.47
CA GLY A 53 15.71 -3.26 -9.64
C GLY A 53 16.57 -2.18 -10.29
N ASP A 54 16.76 -2.24 -11.61
CA ASP A 54 17.44 -1.18 -12.38
C ASP A 54 16.65 0.14 -12.47
N GLU A 55 15.37 0.11 -12.13
CA GLU A 55 14.48 1.28 -12.06
C GLU A 55 14.19 1.73 -10.60
N ALA A 56 15.02 1.33 -9.61
CA ALA A 56 14.79 1.61 -8.20
C ALA A 56 14.63 3.12 -7.90
N ALA A 57 15.35 3.99 -8.59
CA ALA A 57 15.20 5.44 -8.46
C ALA A 57 13.78 5.90 -8.88
N ARG A 58 13.30 5.44 -10.06
CA ARG A 58 11.94 5.72 -10.54
C ARG A 58 10.86 5.22 -9.57
N TYR A 59 11.07 4.02 -9.01
CA TYR A 59 10.17 3.48 -8.00
C TYR A 59 10.14 4.37 -6.75
N ARG A 60 11.32 4.82 -6.24
CA ARG A 60 11.38 5.71 -5.07
C ARG A 60 10.61 7.01 -5.29
N ASP A 61 10.82 7.64 -6.45
CA ASP A 61 10.14 8.89 -6.80
C ASP A 61 8.62 8.69 -6.82
N LEU A 62 8.15 7.60 -7.43
CA LEU A 62 6.72 7.28 -7.47
C LEU A 62 6.16 6.92 -6.09
N PHE A 63 6.90 6.13 -5.29
CA PHE A 63 6.50 5.78 -3.92
C PHE A 63 6.34 7.04 -3.05
N ILE A 64 7.25 8.01 -3.18
CA ILE A 64 7.18 9.30 -2.48
C ILE A 64 5.96 10.10 -2.97
N ALA A 65 5.82 10.25 -4.28
CA ALA A 65 4.74 11.04 -4.86
C ALA A 65 3.34 10.53 -4.50
N VAL A 66 3.19 9.21 -4.32
CA VAL A 66 1.93 8.58 -3.93
C VAL A 66 1.72 8.58 -2.42
N GLY A 67 2.78 8.31 -1.64
CA GLY A 67 2.64 7.85 -0.25
C GLY A 67 3.06 8.85 0.82
N GLU A 68 3.84 9.91 0.52
CA GLU A 68 4.38 10.81 1.54
C GLU A 68 3.27 11.52 2.35
N GLU A 69 2.20 11.93 1.68
CA GLU A 69 1.04 12.54 2.34
C GLU A 69 0.35 11.59 3.34
N TRP A 70 0.50 10.28 3.15
CA TRP A 70 -0.14 9.21 3.93
C TRP A 70 0.84 8.51 4.87
N LEU A 71 2.03 9.08 5.09
CA LEU A 71 3.12 8.49 5.87
C LEU A 71 3.54 7.09 5.40
N TRP A 72 3.58 6.84 4.12
CA TRP A 72 4.16 5.59 3.61
C TRP A 72 5.66 5.58 3.85
N PHE A 73 6.13 4.69 4.71
CA PHE A 73 7.54 4.65 5.10
C PHE A 73 8.22 3.30 4.86
N SER A 74 7.47 2.22 4.69
CA SER A 74 8.00 0.85 4.65
C SER A 74 9.14 0.64 3.64
N ARG A 75 9.07 1.26 2.47
CA ARG A 75 10.11 1.15 1.43
C ARG A 75 11.21 2.21 1.58
N ARG A 76 11.04 3.18 2.48
CA ARG A 76 12.05 4.20 2.80
C ARG A 76 13.20 3.65 3.64
N TYR A 77 12.99 2.54 4.34
CA TYR A 77 14.01 1.89 5.14
C TYR A 77 15.04 1.13 4.30
N PHE A 78 14.72 0.78 3.06
CA PHE A 78 15.63 0.04 2.19
C PHE A 78 16.76 0.92 1.66
N THR A 79 17.98 0.42 1.70
CA THR A 79 19.09 0.93 0.88
C THR A 79 18.78 0.71 -0.60
N ASP A 80 19.54 1.33 -1.49
CA ASP A 80 19.31 1.14 -2.94
C ASP A 80 19.54 -0.33 -3.37
N VAL A 81 20.51 -1.01 -2.75
CA VAL A 81 20.82 -2.41 -3.03
C VAL A 81 19.68 -3.32 -2.55
N GLU A 82 19.18 -3.10 -1.34
CA GLU A 82 18.05 -3.86 -0.79
C GLU A 82 16.77 -3.62 -1.58
N LEU A 83 16.51 -2.39 -2.00
CA LEU A 83 15.35 -2.07 -2.81
C LEU A 83 15.43 -2.74 -4.18
N ALA A 84 16.57 -2.66 -4.87
CA ALA A 84 16.76 -3.32 -6.15
C ALA A 84 16.57 -4.84 -6.03
N ALA A 85 17.13 -5.46 -5.00
CA ALA A 85 16.98 -6.89 -4.75
C ALA A 85 15.51 -7.26 -4.45
N TYR A 86 14.79 -6.44 -3.68
CA TYR A 86 13.36 -6.61 -3.42
C TYR A 86 12.52 -6.51 -4.70
N MET A 87 12.82 -5.54 -5.57
CA MET A 87 12.10 -5.34 -6.83
C MET A 87 12.34 -6.46 -7.85
N ASP A 88 13.48 -7.15 -7.75
CA ASP A 88 13.86 -8.28 -8.61
C ASP A 88 13.45 -9.63 -8.02
N ASP A 89 12.90 -9.67 -6.79
CA ASP A 89 12.33 -10.88 -6.21
C ASP A 89 11.21 -11.42 -7.12
N PRO A 90 11.26 -12.69 -7.56
CA PRO A 90 10.24 -13.29 -8.44
C PRO A 90 8.85 -13.33 -7.80
N GLY A 91 8.77 -13.29 -6.46
CA GLY A 91 7.53 -13.22 -5.70
C GLY A 91 6.97 -11.79 -5.53
N ILE A 92 7.64 -10.76 -6.06
CA ILE A 92 7.17 -9.38 -5.99
C ILE A 92 6.89 -8.85 -7.40
N GLU A 93 5.73 -8.24 -7.56
CA GLU A 93 5.34 -7.58 -8.81
C GLU A 93 5.00 -6.12 -8.59
N ILE A 94 5.83 -5.23 -9.11
CA ILE A 94 5.66 -3.77 -9.00
C ILE A 94 5.28 -3.20 -10.36
N LEU A 95 4.18 -2.45 -10.40
CA LEU A 95 3.63 -1.86 -11.60
C LEU A 95 3.43 -0.35 -11.41
N ALA A 96 3.95 0.45 -12.31
CA ALA A 96 3.61 1.85 -12.44
C ALA A 96 2.44 1.99 -13.43
N LEU A 97 1.39 2.70 -13.02
CA LEU A 97 0.40 3.23 -13.97
C LEU A 97 0.98 4.50 -14.58
N THR A 98 1.05 4.51 -15.89
CA THR A 98 1.47 5.70 -16.64
C THR A 98 0.29 6.30 -17.41
N ARG A 99 0.32 7.61 -17.58
CA ARG A 99 -0.55 8.35 -18.49
C ARG A 99 0.30 9.33 -19.28
N ASP A 100 0.24 9.22 -20.60
CA ASP A 100 1.04 10.07 -21.51
C ASP A 100 2.53 10.09 -21.16
N GLY A 101 3.06 8.91 -20.77
CA GLY A 101 4.47 8.71 -20.39
C GLY A 101 4.85 9.19 -18.99
N ARG A 102 3.91 9.66 -18.16
CA ARG A 102 4.15 10.07 -16.77
C ARG A 102 3.60 9.03 -15.80
N ASP A 103 4.35 8.72 -14.77
CA ASP A 103 3.90 7.85 -13.68
C ASP A 103 2.84 8.57 -12.83
N ILE A 104 1.67 7.93 -12.68
CA ILE A 104 0.54 8.50 -11.95
C ILE A 104 -0.04 7.54 -10.89
N GLY A 105 0.47 6.34 -10.79
CA GLY A 105 -0.02 5.36 -9.81
C GLY A 105 0.94 4.19 -9.63
N LEU A 106 0.81 3.54 -8.48
CA LEU A 106 1.65 2.43 -8.04
C LEU A 106 0.78 1.26 -7.59
N VAL A 107 1.15 0.06 -8.02
CA VAL A 107 0.63 -1.22 -7.51
C VAL A 107 1.82 -2.11 -7.17
N GLU A 108 1.73 -2.76 -6.03
CA GLU A 108 2.65 -3.82 -5.63
C GLU A 108 1.85 -5.05 -5.23
N LEU A 109 2.12 -6.18 -5.90
CA LEU A 109 1.53 -7.48 -5.59
C LEU A 109 2.62 -8.36 -4.99
N ASP A 110 2.34 -8.93 -3.82
CA ASP A 110 3.20 -9.89 -3.16
C ASP A 110 2.64 -11.30 -3.34
N TRP A 111 3.40 -12.13 -4.05
CA TRP A 111 3.05 -13.50 -4.43
C TRP A 111 3.73 -14.55 -3.56
N ARG A 112 4.58 -14.15 -2.60
CA ARG A 112 5.46 -15.07 -1.87
C ARG A 112 4.72 -16.14 -1.08
N GLU A 113 3.49 -15.84 -0.66
CA GLU A 113 2.63 -16.78 0.07
C GLU A 113 1.70 -17.60 -0.83
N LEU A 114 1.73 -17.41 -2.15
CA LEU A 114 0.81 -18.09 -3.07
C LEU A 114 0.96 -19.62 -3.01
N GLU A 115 2.20 -20.12 -3.03
CA GLU A 115 2.47 -21.57 -3.06
C GLU A 115 2.30 -22.24 -1.69
N THR A 116 2.33 -21.48 -0.60
CA THR A 116 2.28 -21.98 0.78
C THR A 116 0.88 -21.95 1.36
N SER A 117 0.22 -20.79 1.31
CA SER A 117 -1.11 -20.57 1.87
C SER A 117 -2.19 -20.31 0.82
N GLY A 118 -1.81 -20.11 -0.44
CA GLY A 118 -2.69 -19.67 -1.50
C GLY A 118 -3.00 -18.17 -1.45
N ASP A 119 -2.26 -17.40 -0.67
CA ASP A 119 -2.52 -15.99 -0.44
C ASP A 119 -1.73 -15.10 -1.40
N VAL A 120 -2.36 -14.03 -1.86
CA VAL A 120 -1.72 -12.92 -2.58
C VAL A 120 -2.08 -11.62 -1.88
N GLU A 121 -1.09 -10.78 -1.66
CA GLU A 121 -1.29 -9.47 -1.07
C GLU A 121 -1.24 -8.36 -2.12
N LEU A 122 -2.18 -7.42 -2.04
CA LEU A 122 -2.04 -6.10 -2.63
C LEU A 122 -1.28 -5.23 -1.62
N ALA A 123 0.05 -5.32 -1.67
CA ALA A 123 0.93 -4.73 -0.65
C ALA A 123 0.95 -3.20 -0.69
N LEU A 124 0.91 -2.61 -1.90
CA LEU A 124 0.79 -1.18 -2.11
C LEU A 124 -0.18 -0.88 -3.25
N PHE A 125 -0.97 0.15 -3.07
CA PHE A 125 -1.88 0.67 -4.09
C PHE A 125 -2.15 2.14 -3.87
N GLY A 126 -1.82 2.97 -4.84
CA GLY A 126 -2.10 4.39 -4.73
C GLY A 126 -1.94 5.15 -6.05
N LEU A 127 -2.36 6.38 -6.03
CA LEU A 127 -2.24 7.35 -7.13
C LEU A 127 -1.57 8.62 -6.62
N VAL A 128 -0.87 9.29 -7.49
CA VAL A 128 -0.50 10.69 -7.23
C VAL A 128 -1.76 11.54 -7.06
N ARG A 129 -1.67 12.59 -6.25
CA ARG A 129 -2.83 13.44 -5.89
C ARG A 129 -3.64 13.90 -7.11
N GLU A 130 -2.96 14.31 -8.17
CA GLU A 130 -3.57 14.87 -9.38
C GLU A 130 -4.36 13.84 -10.20
N ALA A 131 -4.09 12.55 -9.98
CA ALA A 131 -4.78 11.45 -10.67
C ALA A 131 -6.01 10.93 -9.91
N ILE A 132 -6.23 11.40 -8.67
CA ILE A 132 -7.38 11.01 -7.85
C ILE A 132 -8.66 11.64 -8.40
N GLY A 133 -9.77 10.88 -8.40
CA GLY A 133 -11.10 11.34 -8.85
C GLY A 133 -11.39 11.13 -10.33
N GLY A 134 -10.36 10.99 -11.18
CA GLY A 134 -10.50 10.84 -12.64
C GLY A 134 -10.77 9.41 -13.13
N GLY A 135 -10.99 8.43 -12.23
CA GLY A 135 -11.25 7.03 -12.62
C GLY A 135 -9.98 6.16 -12.75
N ALA A 136 -8.79 6.74 -12.71
CA ALA A 136 -7.51 6.01 -12.78
C ALA A 136 -7.40 4.90 -11.72
N GLY A 137 -7.83 5.18 -10.49
CA GLY A 137 -7.84 4.17 -9.43
C GLY A 137 -8.74 2.98 -9.74
N ARG A 138 -9.90 3.21 -10.36
CA ARG A 138 -10.81 2.14 -10.75
C ARG A 138 -10.20 1.26 -11.85
N TRP A 139 -9.58 1.86 -12.82
CA TRP A 139 -8.87 1.14 -13.86
C TRP A 139 -7.72 0.32 -13.26
N LEU A 140 -6.92 0.94 -12.40
CA LEU A 140 -5.75 0.31 -11.80
C LEU A 140 -6.11 -0.88 -10.89
N ILE A 141 -7.14 -0.74 -10.04
CA ILE A 141 -7.57 -1.84 -9.17
C ILE A 141 -8.15 -3.01 -9.97
N ASN A 142 -8.86 -2.74 -11.08
CA ASN A 142 -9.32 -3.80 -11.96
C ASN A 142 -8.14 -4.60 -12.53
N ARG A 143 -7.06 -3.93 -12.96
CA ARG A 143 -5.83 -4.61 -13.45
C ARG A 143 -5.16 -5.42 -12.34
N ALA A 144 -5.11 -4.92 -11.11
CA ALA A 144 -4.59 -5.68 -9.97
C ALA A 144 -5.44 -6.93 -9.67
N ILE A 145 -6.76 -6.81 -9.68
CA ILE A 145 -7.70 -7.92 -9.49
C ILE A 145 -7.55 -8.97 -10.61
N GLU A 146 -7.50 -8.53 -11.87
CA GLU A 146 -7.31 -9.44 -13.01
C GLU A 146 -6.01 -10.23 -12.89
N ARG A 147 -4.90 -9.56 -12.53
CA ARG A 147 -3.60 -10.20 -12.35
C ARG A 147 -3.61 -11.20 -11.20
N ALA A 148 -4.15 -10.79 -10.05
CA ALA A 148 -4.23 -11.67 -8.89
C ALA A 148 -5.04 -12.92 -9.21
N TRP A 149 -6.24 -12.78 -9.75
CA TRP A 149 -7.14 -13.90 -10.03
C TRP A 149 -6.76 -14.72 -11.26
N ALA A 150 -5.82 -14.27 -12.10
CA ALA A 150 -5.26 -15.08 -13.18
C ALA A 150 -4.42 -16.26 -12.67
N ARG A 151 -3.98 -16.24 -11.41
CA ARG A 151 -3.26 -17.31 -10.72
C ARG A 151 -4.13 -18.11 -9.74
N GLU A 152 -5.44 -17.88 -9.73
CA GLU A 152 -6.43 -18.61 -8.92
C GLU A 152 -6.05 -18.73 -7.43
N PRO A 153 -5.73 -17.63 -6.72
CA PRO A 153 -5.37 -17.68 -5.32
C PRO A 153 -6.54 -18.16 -4.46
N ALA A 154 -6.26 -18.75 -3.30
CA ALA A 154 -7.28 -19.02 -2.29
C ALA A 154 -7.81 -17.73 -1.66
N ARG A 155 -6.97 -16.69 -1.64
CA ARG A 155 -7.28 -15.36 -1.10
C ARG A 155 -6.44 -14.28 -1.77
N PHE A 156 -7.10 -13.21 -2.20
CA PHE A 156 -6.47 -11.94 -2.53
C PHE A 156 -6.82 -10.93 -1.45
N TRP A 157 -5.85 -10.35 -0.75
CA TRP A 157 -6.12 -9.50 0.39
C TRP A 157 -5.34 -8.18 0.33
N VAL A 158 -5.82 -7.21 1.09
CA VAL A 158 -5.23 -5.88 1.23
C VAL A 158 -5.46 -5.41 2.66
N HIS A 159 -4.60 -4.56 3.16
CA HIS A 159 -4.90 -3.77 4.34
C HIS A 159 -4.89 -2.28 4.03
N THR A 160 -5.63 -1.52 4.80
CA THR A 160 -5.63 -0.05 4.79
C THR A 160 -5.72 0.45 6.22
N CYS A 161 -5.16 1.60 6.47
CA CYS A 161 -5.08 2.13 7.83
C CYS A 161 -5.70 3.53 7.93
N SER A 162 -5.80 4.05 9.17
CA SER A 162 -6.38 5.37 9.40
C SER A 162 -5.49 6.52 8.92
N PHE A 163 -4.25 6.25 8.50
CA PHE A 163 -3.37 7.24 7.87
C PHE A 163 -3.60 7.36 6.38
N ASP A 164 -4.18 6.35 5.73
CA ASP A 164 -4.46 6.37 4.30
C ASP A 164 -5.53 7.40 3.91
N HIS A 165 -5.63 7.65 2.62
CA HIS A 165 -6.67 8.51 2.06
C HIS A 165 -8.06 8.11 2.61
N PRO A 166 -8.89 9.06 3.08
CA PRO A 166 -10.19 8.76 3.74
C PRO A 166 -11.15 7.91 2.89
N ALA A 167 -11.01 7.92 1.58
CA ALA A 167 -11.82 7.10 0.67
C ALA A 167 -11.31 5.66 0.51
N ALA A 168 -10.12 5.28 1.05
CA ALA A 168 -9.46 4.01 0.75
C ALA A 168 -10.32 2.80 1.15
N LEU A 169 -10.81 2.75 2.39
CA LEU A 169 -11.65 1.65 2.87
C LEU A 169 -12.91 1.47 2.00
N ALA A 170 -13.60 2.57 1.70
CA ALA A 170 -14.80 2.53 0.87
C ALA A 170 -14.47 2.15 -0.59
N PHE A 171 -13.30 2.54 -1.08
CA PHE A 171 -12.82 2.19 -2.42
C PHE A 171 -12.59 0.68 -2.55
N TYR A 172 -11.86 0.05 -1.60
CA TYR A 172 -11.64 -1.40 -1.61
C TYR A 172 -12.95 -2.18 -1.48
N ARG A 173 -13.85 -1.75 -0.60
CA ARG A 173 -15.18 -2.40 -0.48
C ARG A 173 -15.97 -2.36 -1.79
N ARG A 174 -16.00 -1.22 -2.49
CA ARG A 174 -16.64 -1.11 -3.81
C ARG A 174 -15.93 -1.92 -4.91
N SER A 175 -14.70 -2.32 -4.67
CA SER A 175 -13.91 -3.17 -5.57
C SER A 175 -13.99 -4.67 -5.21
N GLY A 176 -14.96 -5.04 -4.36
CA GLY A 176 -15.27 -6.44 -4.03
C GLY A 176 -14.48 -7.01 -2.85
N PHE A 177 -13.68 -6.20 -2.14
CA PHE A 177 -13.02 -6.64 -0.92
C PHE A 177 -13.96 -6.54 0.29
N VAL A 178 -13.91 -7.56 1.15
CA VAL A 178 -14.73 -7.67 2.37
C VAL A 178 -13.81 -7.57 3.60
N PRO A 179 -14.08 -6.66 4.55
CA PRO A 179 -13.32 -6.61 5.80
C PRO A 179 -13.45 -7.92 6.58
N TYR A 180 -12.32 -8.46 7.07
CA TYR A 180 -12.30 -9.71 7.84
C TYR A 180 -11.53 -9.64 9.15
N LYS A 181 -10.63 -8.66 9.28
CA LYS A 181 -9.79 -8.50 10.47
C LYS A 181 -9.55 -7.02 10.74
N PHE A 182 -9.44 -6.68 12.02
CA PHE A 182 -9.10 -5.36 12.51
C PHE A 182 -7.85 -5.44 13.38
N GLY A 183 -6.94 -4.48 13.24
CA GLY A 183 -5.70 -4.45 13.99
C GLY A 183 -5.31 -3.04 14.44
N LEU A 184 -4.31 -2.99 15.27
CA LEU A 184 -3.59 -1.78 15.66
C LEU A 184 -2.14 -1.95 15.25
N GLU A 185 -1.60 -0.99 14.53
CA GLU A 185 -0.18 -0.89 14.24
C GLU A 185 0.41 0.26 15.05
N VAL A 186 1.55 0.01 15.68
CA VAL A 186 2.36 1.00 16.38
C VAL A 186 3.75 0.97 15.81
N ALA A 187 4.28 2.12 15.42
CA ALA A 187 5.60 2.25 14.83
C ALA A 187 6.33 3.47 15.38
N ASP A 188 7.64 3.50 15.21
CA ASP A 188 8.40 4.74 15.38
C ASP A 188 7.95 5.76 14.33
N ASP A 189 7.82 7.02 14.75
CA ASP A 189 7.45 8.06 13.79
C ASP A 189 8.57 8.25 12.76
N PRO A 190 8.34 7.94 11.47
CA PRO A 190 9.38 7.98 10.45
C PRO A 190 9.91 9.40 10.19
N ARG A 191 9.17 10.43 10.59
CA ARG A 191 9.59 11.83 10.52
C ARG A 191 10.66 12.15 11.56
N LEU A 192 10.60 11.55 12.76
CA LEU A 192 11.60 11.71 13.81
C LEU A 192 12.87 10.89 13.52
N LEU A 193 12.74 9.80 12.77
CA LEU A 193 13.86 8.98 12.31
C LEU A 193 14.56 9.54 11.06
N GLY A 194 14.02 10.63 10.47
CA GLY A 194 14.59 11.25 9.28
C GLY A 194 14.30 10.50 7.96
N TYR A 195 13.39 9.54 7.96
CA TYR A 195 12.97 8.83 6.75
C TYR A 195 11.94 9.63 5.94
N LEU A 196 11.19 10.49 6.58
CA LEU A 196 10.22 11.39 5.95
C LEU A 196 10.47 12.84 6.40
N PRO A 197 10.08 13.82 5.57
CA PRO A 197 10.04 15.22 6.01
C PRO A 197 9.13 15.40 7.23
N ARG A 198 9.43 16.36 8.07
CA ARG A 198 8.61 16.65 9.27
C ARG A 198 7.18 17.05 8.93
N GLU A 199 6.97 17.58 7.74
CA GLU A 199 5.69 18.04 7.20
C GLU A 199 4.88 16.90 6.55
N ALA A 200 5.47 15.72 6.37
CA ALA A 200 4.77 14.57 5.81
C ALA A 200 3.58 14.16 6.68
N GLY A 201 2.51 13.71 6.05
CA GLY A 201 1.29 13.31 6.74
C GLY A 201 0.68 14.42 7.59
N PRO A 202 0.34 15.61 7.05
CA PRO A 202 -0.04 16.80 7.84
C PRO A 202 -1.30 16.61 8.69
N HIS A 203 -2.08 15.57 8.41
CA HIS A 203 -3.26 15.19 9.18
C HIS A 203 -2.95 14.33 10.42
N ILE A 204 -1.67 13.96 10.63
CA ILE A 204 -1.20 13.13 11.74
C ILE A 204 -0.28 13.98 12.62
N PRO A 205 -0.68 14.25 13.88
CA PRO A 205 0.14 15.03 14.80
C PRO A 205 1.52 14.42 15.00
N LEU A 206 2.56 15.25 14.99
CA LEU A 206 3.92 14.88 15.37
C LEU A 206 4.09 15.13 16.87
N ILE A 207 4.38 14.08 17.64
CA ILE A 207 4.53 14.14 19.11
C ILE A 207 5.95 13.71 19.48
N GLU A 208 6.75 14.64 20.03
CA GLU A 208 8.13 14.46 20.47
C GLU A 208 8.26 14.17 21.99
#